data_e54f557057b199758247b3f845710717
#
_entry.id   e54f557057b199758247b3f845710717
#
_cell.length_a   1.000
_cell.length_b   1.000
_cell.length_c   1.000
_cell.angle_alpha   90.00
_cell.angle_beta   90.00
_cell.angle_gamma   90.00
#
_symmetry.space_group_name_H-M   'P 1'
#
loop_
_entity.id
_entity.type
_entity.pdbx_description
1 polymer ?
#
loop_
_entity_poly.entity_id
_entity_poly.type
_entity_poly.pdbx_seq_one_letter_code
_entity_poly.pdbx_strand_id
1 'polypeptide(L)'
;MSSTAKAPRSRTAPIGHGTSLHAEPKAGQKGYHWVAPVLVALVGAFMSILDSSIVNVAIPTMMNVFNASTSQIEWVSTIYMLALGVVVPLSGWLGDLIGFKRLYIVSMAAFVLGSLLCTLSWSLNALIFARVIQAIGGGMIMPTTMAMIYRMVPRDKIGSGMGIFGIALLVAPAIGPTLGGYLVEYVNWRWIFTINLPIGVIGMILAFFFLPEFQSKHPGKLDLGGALTSAAALFCLLLALTKGSDWGWGDERTIMLFVASFFSLVLFVYLELTADNPLLDLRVFKYPSFTLANLTIIVTTVGMFSGIFFLPLFLQNIRGIGAMETGLLMMPGALVSGLMMPLIGRLFDRFGPRPLVLLGLAMLTVITFLFRNLNLATATSTVMVWVMFRGMVLPLANMPAQTAAMVDIPTELIGRASAITNIVGRVSSSFGIAVLTSMLTARQAIHGARLAWTVTAANPATMQFLSRAASALGGGSRGKGIALAFLQGTVAKMSFVNAIDDVFIATAAFTVIALVPAVFLKKGVNGKARGAAVAE
;
A
#
# COMPACT_ATOMS: atom_id res chain seq x y z
N MET A 1 -70.67 -14.75 48.99
CA MET A 1 -71.01 -15.05 47.59
C MET A 1 -70.18 -14.11 46.72
N SER A 2 -69.03 -14.57 46.28
CA SER A 2 -68.04 -13.81 45.50
C SER A 2 -68.05 -14.32 44.06
N SER A 3 -68.37 -13.45 43.10
CA SER A 3 -68.34 -13.72 41.69
C SER A 3 -67.06 -13.09 41.08
N THR A 4 -66.14 -13.92 40.71
CA THR A 4 -64.93 -13.52 39.97
C THR A 4 -65.21 -13.47 38.48
N ALA A 5 -65.22 -12.28 37.91
CA ALA A 5 -65.29 -12.07 36.44
C ALA A 5 -63.94 -12.22 35.80
N LYS A 6 -63.81 -13.21 34.89
CA LYS A 6 -62.64 -13.43 34.01
C LYS A 6 -62.69 -12.40 32.84
N ALA A 7 -61.60 -11.60 32.71
CA ALA A 7 -61.41 -10.73 31.52
C ALA A 7 -61.01 -11.55 30.27
N PRO A 8 -61.41 -11.15 29.06
CA PRO A 8 -61.10 -11.88 27.82
C PRO A 8 -59.64 -11.61 27.36
N ARG A 9 -58.91 -12.68 27.05
CA ARG A 9 -57.60 -12.64 26.42
C ARG A 9 -57.72 -12.13 24.97
N SER A 10 -57.12 -10.99 24.69
CA SER A 10 -56.91 -10.51 23.32
C SER A 10 -55.95 -11.42 22.55
N ARG A 11 -56.44 -12.10 21.52
CA ARG A 11 -55.64 -12.79 20.53
C ARG A 11 -54.97 -11.73 19.65
N THR A 12 -53.68 -11.49 19.86
CA THR A 12 -52.83 -10.81 18.87
C THR A 12 -52.56 -11.77 17.71
N ALA A 13 -53.03 -11.39 16.53
CA ALA A 13 -52.73 -12.08 15.28
C ALA A 13 -51.22 -12.01 14.99
N PRO A 14 -50.61 -13.05 14.41
CA PRO A 14 -49.20 -12.99 14.02
C PRO A 14 -49.06 -12.01 12.85
N ILE A 15 -48.24 -10.98 13.04
CA ILE A 15 -47.80 -10.06 11.99
C ILE A 15 -47.04 -10.90 10.96
N GLY A 16 -47.56 -10.93 9.74
CA GLY A 16 -47.00 -11.64 8.62
C GLY A 16 -45.53 -11.24 8.38
N HIS A 17 -44.63 -12.20 8.46
CA HIS A 17 -43.28 -12.04 7.98
C HIS A 17 -43.32 -11.83 6.47
N GLY A 18 -43.08 -10.58 6.04
CA GLY A 18 -42.83 -10.26 4.66
C GLY A 18 -41.67 -11.14 4.16
N THR A 19 -41.94 -11.90 3.13
CA THR A 19 -40.96 -12.71 2.39
C THR A 19 -39.81 -11.81 1.94
N SER A 20 -38.65 -11.94 2.60
CA SER A 20 -37.41 -11.33 2.16
C SER A 20 -36.91 -12.06 0.91
N LEU A 21 -37.10 -11.44 -0.26
CA LEU A 21 -36.75 -11.97 -1.59
C LEU A 21 -35.23 -11.98 -1.87
N HIS A 22 -34.37 -11.74 -0.89
CA HIS A 22 -32.92 -11.87 -1.06
C HIS A 22 -32.32 -12.54 0.18
N ALA A 23 -32.21 -13.88 0.09
CA ALA A 23 -31.46 -14.66 1.06
C ALA A 23 -29.97 -14.25 0.97
N GLU A 24 -29.42 -13.74 2.07
CA GLU A 24 -27.95 -13.65 2.22
C GLU A 24 -27.34 -15.02 1.91
N PRO A 25 -26.28 -15.11 1.09
CA PRO A 25 -25.60 -16.38 0.90
C PRO A 25 -25.06 -16.81 2.26
N LYS A 26 -25.66 -17.84 2.84
CA LYS A 26 -25.21 -18.40 4.12
C LYS A 26 -23.83 -18.98 3.90
N ALA A 27 -22.80 -18.27 4.34
CA ALA A 27 -21.44 -18.80 4.46
C ALA A 27 -21.49 -20.02 5.37
N GLY A 28 -21.64 -21.21 4.78
CA GLY A 28 -21.83 -22.49 5.50
C GLY A 28 -22.70 -23.50 4.77
N GLN A 29 -23.36 -23.15 3.66
CA GLN A 29 -24.03 -24.15 2.84
C GLN A 29 -22.97 -25.07 2.18
N LYS A 30 -23.12 -26.39 2.38
CA LYS A 30 -22.35 -27.41 1.64
C LYS A 30 -22.52 -27.15 0.13
N GLY A 31 -21.44 -26.69 -0.55
CA GLY A 31 -21.42 -26.39 -1.98
C GLY A 31 -21.12 -24.93 -2.36
N TYR A 32 -21.01 -23.97 -1.43
CA TYR A 32 -20.63 -22.60 -1.76
C TYR A 32 -19.13 -22.50 -2.08
N HIS A 33 -18.80 -22.32 -3.34
CA HIS A 33 -17.42 -22.14 -3.81
C HIS A 33 -17.01 -20.67 -3.75
N TRP A 34 -16.51 -20.21 -2.60
CA TRP A 34 -16.05 -18.83 -2.37
C TRP A 34 -14.82 -18.41 -3.20
N VAL A 35 -14.04 -19.37 -3.71
CA VAL A 35 -12.79 -19.11 -4.42
C VAL A 35 -13.02 -18.35 -5.72
N ALA A 36 -14.01 -18.74 -6.53
CA ALA A 36 -14.29 -18.08 -7.80
C ALA A 36 -14.69 -16.60 -7.64
N PRO A 37 -15.65 -16.23 -6.75
CA PRO A 37 -15.94 -14.82 -6.46
C PRO A 37 -14.73 -14.03 -5.94
N VAL A 38 -13.88 -14.63 -5.11
CA VAL A 38 -12.65 -14.00 -4.62
C VAL A 38 -11.70 -13.71 -5.78
N LEU A 39 -11.45 -14.68 -6.66
CA LEU A 39 -10.59 -14.48 -7.83
C LEU A 39 -11.12 -13.37 -8.75
N VAL A 40 -12.42 -13.28 -8.95
CA VAL A 40 -13.05 -12.20 -9.73
C VAL A 40 -12.84 -10.85 -9.06
N ALA A 41 -13.04 -10.76 -7.74
CA ALA A 41 -12.81 -9.51 -7.00
C ALA A 41 -11.33 -9.06 -7.04
N LEU A 42 -10.39 -10.00 -7.22
CA LEU A 42 -8.96 -9.69 -7.34
C LEU A 42 -8.57 -9.08 -8.68
N VAL A 43 -9.34 -9.26 -9.75
CA VAL A 43 -9.02 -8.68 -11.08
C VAL A 43 -8.87 -7.16 -10.97
N GLY A 44 -9.82 -6.49 -10.31
CA GLY A 44 -9.76 -5.04 -10.13
C GLY A 44 -8.61 -4.59 -9.22
N ALA A 45 -8.39 -5.32 -8.11
CA ALA A 45 -7.27 -5.03 -7.20
C ALA A 45 -5.92 -5.16 -7.90
N PHE A 46 -5.71 -6.26 -8.64
CA PHE A 46 -4.50 -6.49 -9.45
C PHE A 46 -4.29 -5.38 -10.47
N MET A 47 -5.34 -5.01 -11.22
CA MET A 47 -5.30 -3.96 -12.24
C MET A 47 -4.92 -2.60 -11.64
N SER A 48 -5.53 -2.20 -10.53
CA SER A 48 -5.23 -0.91 -9.86
C SER A 48 -3.79 -0.83 -9.34
N ILE A 49 -3.24 -1.94 -8.83
CA ILE A 49 -1.87 -2.01 -8.34
C ILE A 49 -0.87 -2.02 -9.50
N LEU A 50 -1.17 -2.79 -10.54
CA LEU A 50 -0.36 -2.88 -11.75
C LEU A 50 -0.21 -1.50 -12.40
N ASP A 51 -1.34 -0.77 -12.54
CA ASP A 51 -1.36 0.58 -13.10
C ASP A 51 -0.44 1.54 -12.34
N SER A 52 -0.46 1.52 -11.01
CA SER A 52 0.42 2.35 -10.19
C SER A 52 1.92 2.07 -10.43
N SER A 53 2.26 0.83 -10.73
CA SER A 53 3.64 0.39 -10.93
C SER A 53 4.13 0.63 -12.36
N ILE A 54 3.29 0.33 -13.35
CA ILE A 54 3.64 0.36 -14.77
C ILE A 54 3.87 1.80 -15.28
N VAL A 55 3.11 2.77 -14.76
CA VAL A 55 3.20 4.18 -15.17
C VAL A 55 4.55 4.80 -14.86
N ASN A 56 5.18 4.42 -13.74
CA ASN A 56 6.48 4.96 -13.35
C ASN A 56 7.58 4.70 -14.39
N VAL A 57 7.49 3.59 -15.13
CA VAL A 57 8.44 3.25 -16.19
C VAL A 57 8.28 4.14 -17.42
N ALA A 58 7.07 4.63 -17.67
CA ALA A 58 6.76 5.47 -18.81
C ALA A 58 7.05 6.97 -18.59
N ILE A 59 7.34 7.40 -17.35
CA ILE A 59 7.58 8.81 -17.01
C ILE A 59 8.63 9.46 -17.91
N PRO A 60 9.83 8.89 -18.14
CA PRO A 60 10.83 9.52 -18.99
C PRO A 60 10.35 9.69 -20.45
N THR A 61 9.64 8.71 -20.99
CA THR A 61 9.08 8.78 -22.34
C THR A 61 7.99 9.83 -22.44
N MET A 62 7.07 9.88 -21.46
CA MET A 62 6.02 10.90 -21.40
C MET A 62 6.60 12.30 -21.24
N MET A 63 7.68 12.48 -20.47
CA MET A 63 8.40 13.74 -20.32
C MET A 63 8.89 14.27 -21.66
N ASN A 64 9.48 13.42 -22.49
CA ASN A 64 9.93 13.77 -23.83
C ASN A 64 8.76 14.07 -24.77
N VAL A 65 7.69 13.25 -24.76
CA VAL A 65 6.52 13.41 -25.64
C VAL A 65 5.78 14.72 -25.37
N PHE A 66 5.62 15.08 -24.09
CA PHE A 66 4.91 16.31 -23.70
C PHE A 66 5.83 17.52 -23.54
N ASN A 67 7.13 17.37 -23.79
CA ASN A 67 8.16 18.40 -23.55
C ASN A 67 8.03 19.03 -22.16
N ALA A 68 7.83 18.18 -21.14
CA ALA A 68 7.56 18.57 -19.77
C ALA A 68 8.82 18.52 -18.91
N SER A 69 8.93 19.41 -17.93
CA SER A 69 9.97 19.30 -16.90
C SER A 69 9.72 18.11 -15.97
N THR A 70 10.76 17.66 -15.25
CA THR A 70 10.64 16.58 -14.28
C THR A 70 9.56 16.87 -13.24
N SER A 71 9.52 18.11 -12.70
CA SER A 71 8.52 18.50 -11.71
C SER A 71 7.08 18.52 -12.25
N GLN A 72 6.92 18.77 -13.54
CA GLN A 72 5.60 18.75 -14.16
C GLN A 72 5.12 17.31 -14.43
N ILE A 73 5.99 16.44 -14.96
CA ILE A 73 5.59 15.06 -15.29
C ILE A 73 5.33 14.21 -14.04
N GLU A 74 5.99 14.48 -12.92
CA GLU A 74 5.76 13.81 -11.65
C GLU A 74 4.31 13.93 -11.18
N TRP A 75 3.59 15.00 -11.56
CA TRP A 75 2.19 15.17 -11.23
C TRP A 75 1.30 14.06 -11.79
N VAL A 76 1.68 13.36 -12.84
CA VAL A 76 0.95 12.20 -13.38
C VAL A 76 0.83 11.08 -12.34
N SER A 77 1.88 10.80 -11.59
CA SER A 77 1.86 9.80 -10.51
C SER A 77 1.35 10.39 -9.20
N THR A 78 1.76 11.62 -8.87
CA THR A 78 1.40 12.30 -7.61
C THR A 78 -0.10 12.50 -7.49
N ILE A 79 -0.75 13.07 -8.52
CA ILE A 79 -2.21 13.33 -8.49
C ILE A 79 -3.01 12.04 -8.37
N TYR A 80 -2.57 10.98 -9.02
CA TYR A 80 -3.19 9.66 -8.91
C TYR A 80 -3.14 9.14 -7.47
N MET A 81 -1.97 9.19 -6.83
CA MET A 81 -1.80 8.75 -5.44
C MET A 81 -2.62 9.59 -4.45
N LEU A 82 -2.66 10.92 -4.65
CA LEU A 82 -3.46 11.83 -3.83
C LEU A 82 -4.96 11.55 -3.97
N ALA A 83 -5.45 11.45 -5.19
CA ALA A 83 -6.86 11.21 -5.47
C ALA A 83 -7.30 9.82 -4.97
N LEU A 84 -6.45 8.79 -5.11
CA LEU A 84 -6.67 7.48 -4.48
C LEU A 84 -6.88 7.62 -2.95
N GLY A 85 -6.03 8.39 -2.27
CA GLY A 85 -6.11 8.59 -0.81
C GLY A 85 -7.39 9.29 -0.39
N VAL A 86 -7.77 10.33 -1.12
CA VAL A 86 -8.97 11.17 -0.85
C VAL A 86 -10.28 10.39 -1.01
N VAL A 87 -10.34 9.43 -1.94
CA VAL A 87 -11.58 8.72 -2.27
C VAL A 87 -11.81 7.50 -1.37
N VAL A 88 -10.78 6.92 -0.79
CA VAL A 88 -10.88 5.72 0.06
C VAL A 88 -11.93 5.84 1.19
N PRO A 89 -12.04 6.95 1.93
CA PRO A 89 -13.03 7.09 3.00
C PRO A 89 -14.47 6.87 2.54
N LEU A 90 -14.80 7.27 1.31
CA LEU A 90 -16.15 7.15 0.75
C LEU A 90 -16.57 5.70 0.45
N SER A 91 -15.59 4.79 0.28
CA SER A 91 -15.84 3.43 -0.19
C SER A 91 -16.72 2.60 0.76
N GLY A 92 -16.57 2.79 2.08
CA GLY A 92 -17.37 2.09 3.08
C GLY A 92 -18.83 2.51 3.03
N TRP A 93 -19.10 3.83 3.05
CA TRP A 93 -20.44 4.39 2.99
C TRP A 93 -21.14 4.09 1.65
N LEU A 94 -20.42 4.26 0.53
CA LEU A 94 -20.96 3.92 -0.80
C LEU A 94 -21.29 2.42 -0.91
N GLY A 95 -20.45 1.55 -0.33
CA GLY A 95 -20.69 0.11 -0.29
C GLY A 95 -21.94 -0.25 0.51
N ASP A 96 -22.20 0.46 1.60
CA ASP A 96 -23.42 0.30 2.39
C ASP A 96 -24.66 0.87 1.67
N LEU A 97 -24.50 1.94 0.88
CA LEU A 97 -25.59 2.61 0.17
C LEU A 97 -26.06 1.82 -1.07
N ILE A 98 -25.15 1.54 -1.99
CA ILE A 98 -25.49 0.94 -3.31
C ILE A 98 -25.20 -0.56 -3.39
N GLY A 99 -24.59 -1.15 -2.36
CA GLY A 99 -24.10 -2.54 -2.34
C GLY A 99 -22.66 -2.67 -2.84
N PHE A 100 -21.90 -3.57 -2.23
CA PHE A 100 -20.46 -3.73 -2.53
C PHE A 100 -20.21 -4.26 -3.94
N LYS A 101 -21.06 -5.11 -4.49
CA LYS A 101 -20.96 -5.58 -5.89
C LYS A 101 -21.12 -4.42 -6.87
N ARG A 102 -22.17 -3.61 -6.70
CA ARG A 102 -22.42 -2.48 -7.59
C ARG A 102 -21.31 -1.44 -7.46
N LEU A 103 -20.88 -1.14 -6.22
CA LEU A 103 -19.75 -0.25 -6.01
C LEU A 103 -18.49 -0.74 -6.72
N TYR A 104 -18.18 -2.03 -6.63
CA TYR A 104 -17.03 -2.62 -7.32
C TYR A 104 -17.12 -2.43 -8.85
N ILE A 105 -18.28 -2.73 -9.46
CA ILE A 105 -18.49 -2.59 -10.90
C ILE A 105 -18.39 -1.12 -11.33
N VAL A 106 -19.01 -0.19 -10.59
CA VAL A 106 -18.94 1.25 -10.88
C VAL A 106 -17.51 1.76 -10.73
N SER A 107 -16.80 1.32 -9.70
CA SER A 107 -15.39 1.68 -9.49
C SER A 107 -14.49 1.17 -10.62
N MET A 108 -14.69 -0.06 -11.09
CA MET A 108 -14.00 -0.59 -12.26
C MET A 108 -14.36 0.18 -13.54
N ALA A 109 -15.63 0.53 -13.74
CA ALA A 109 -16.06 1.33 -14.89
C ALA A 109 -15.41 2.72 -14.90
N ALA A 110 -15.37 3.40 -13.74
CA ALA A 110 -14.68 4.68 -13.60
C ALA A 110 -13.16 4.55 -13.85
N PHE A 111 -12.54 3.46 -13.36
CA PHE A 111 -11.12 3.19 -13.61
C PHE A 111 -10.84 2.95 -15.11
N VAL A 112 -11.66 2.14 -15.78
CA VAL A 112 -11.55 1.85 -17.22
C VAL A 112 -11.77 3.12 -18.05
N LEU A 113 -12.78 3.92 -17.69
CA LEU A 113 -13.02 5.21 -18.34
C LEU A 113 -11.82 6.15 -18.18
N GLY A 114 -11.29 6.27 -16.97
CA GLY A 114 -10.07 7.04 -16.71
C GLY A 114 -8.88 6.53 -17.52
N SER A 115 -8.70 5.20 -17.61
CA SER A 115 -7.64 4.58 -18.44
C SER A 115 -7.82 4.89 -19.93
N LEU A 116 -9.05 4.87 -20.44
CA LEU A 116 -9.36 5.28 -21.83
C LEU A 116 -9.00 6.75 -22.06
N LEU A 117 -9.38 7.64 -21.15
CA LEU A 117 -9.04 9.07 -21.24
C LEU A 117 -7.52 9.30 -21.15
N CYS A 118 -6.79 8.54 -20.32
CA CYS A 118 -5.32 8.57 -20.30
C CYS A 118 -4.73 8.13 -21.64
N THR A 119 -5.25 7.08 -22.25
CA THR A 119 -4.81 6.60 -23.58
C THR A 119 -5.02 7.66 -24.66
N LEU A 120 -6.13 8.38 -24.62
CA LEU A 120 -6.50 9.41 -25.59
C LEU A 120 -5.92 10.79 -25.28
N SER A 121 -5.16 10.95 -24.20
CA SER A 121 -4.64 12.25 -23.78
C SER A 121 -3.70 12.86 -24.81
N TRP A 122 -3.96 14.15 -25.16
CA TRP A 122 -3.20 14.93 -26.13
C TRP A 122 -2.26 15.95 -25.49
N SER A 123 -2.36 16.16 -24.19
CA SER A 123 -1.51 17.07 -23.42
C SER A 123 -1.27 16.53 -22.02
N LEU A 124 -0.23 17.04 -21.35
CA LEU A 124 0.06 16.68 -19.97
C LEU A 124 -1.11 16.99 -19.02
N ASN A 125 -1.75 18.16 -19.16
CA ASN A 125 -2.89 18.53 -18.32
C ASN A 125 -4.10 17.61 -18.54
N ALA A 126 -4.36 17.20 -19.80
CA ALA A 126 -5.40 16.23 -20.10
C ALA A 126 -5.08 14.87 -19.46
N LEU A 127 -3.82 14.43 -19.48
CA LEU A 127 -3.38 13.20 -18.81
C LEU A 127 -3.55 13.30 -17.29
N ILE A 128 -3.13 14.40 -16.66
CA ILE A 128 -3.29 14.63 -15.22
C ILE A 128 -4.77 14.59 -14.83
N PHE A 129 -5.65 15.24 -15.59
CA PHE A 129 -7.10 15.20 -15.33
C PHE A 129 -7.68 13.78 -15.47
N ALA A 130 -7.29 13.06 -16.52
CA ALA A 130 -7.70 11.68 -16.75
C ALA A 130 -7.24 10.75 -15.59
N ARG A 131 -6.05 11.00 -15.04
CA ARG A 131 -5.53 10.29 -13.85
C ARG A 131 -6.38 10.52 -12.60
N VAL A 132 -6.96 11.69 -12.42
CA VAL A 132 -7.91 11.93 -11.31
C VAL A 132 -9.14 11.04 -11.45
N ILE A 133 -9.74 10.98 -12.65
CA ILE A 133 -10.90 10.12 -12.92
C ILE A 133 -10.56 8.64 -12.69
N GLN A 134 -9.42 8.21 -13.18
CA GLN A 134 -8.93 6.86 -12.99
C GLN A 134 -8.72 6.52 -11.50
N ALA A 135 -8.17 7.48 -10.73
CA ALA A 135 -7.93 7.31 -9.30
C ALA A 135 -9.22 7.25 -8.47
N ILE A 136 -10.29 7.95 -8.88
CA ILE A 136 -11.60 7.84 -8.23
C ILE A 136 -12.11 6.39 -8.28
N GLY A 137 -11.99 5.73 -9.43
CA GLY A 137 -12.32 4.31 -9.53
C GLY A 137 -11.33 3.43 -8.73
N GLY A 138 -10.04 3.58 -8.99
CA GLY A 138 -8.98 2.77 -8.37
C GLY A 138 -8.95 2.82 -6.85
N GLY A 139 -9.26 3.99 -6.26
CA GLY A 139 -9.26 4.19 -4.80
C GLY A 139 -10.33 3.40 -4.06
N MET A 140 -11.47 3.14 -4.71
CA MET A 140 -12.56 2.37 -4.11
C MET A 140 -12.41 0.86 -4.32
N ILE A 141 -11.67 0.40 -5.32
CA ILE A 141 -11.52 -1.03 -5.65
C ILE A 141 -10.93 -1.82 -4.48
N MET A 142 -9.81 -1.37 -3.92
CA MET A 142 -9.10 -2.11 -2.87
C MET A 142 -9.92 -2.31 -1.59
N PRO A 143 -10.45 -1.26 -0.93
CA PRO A 143 -11.24 -1.43 0.28
C PRO A 143 -12.53 -2.22 0.01
N THR A 144 -13.16 -2.05 -1.16
CA THR A 144 -14.35 -2.81 -1.56
C THR A 144 -14.03 -4.29 -1.74
N THR A 145 -12.92 -4.63 -2.42
CA THR A 145 -12.44 -6.02 -2.57
C THR A 145 -12.19 -6.66 -1.21
N MET A 146 -11.48 -5.95 -0.34
CA MET A 146 -11.18 -6.44 1.02
C MET A 146 -12.48 -6.68 1.82
N ALA A 147 -13.42 -5.73 1.80
CA ALA A 147 -14.71 -5.87 2.47
C ALA A 147 -15.52 -7.06 1.93
N MET A 148 -15.52 -7.28 0.60
CA MET A 148 -16.19 -8.43 -0.01
C MET A 148 -15.54 -9.75 0.40
N ILE A 149 -14.22 -9.85 0.43
CA ILE A 149 -13.52 -11.08 0.86
C ILE A 149 -13.95 -11.47 2.27
N TYR A 150 -13.97 -10.52 3.22
CA TYR A 150 -14.39 -10.79 4.60
C TYR A 150 -15.87 -11.21 4.73
N ARG A 151 -16.72 -10.85 3.75
CA ARG A 151 -18.14 -11.26 3.71
C ARG A 151 -18.37 -12.57 2.96
N MET A 152 -17.56 -12.87 1.93
CA MET A 152 -17.71 -14.06 1.07
C MET A 152 -17.02 -15.30 1.66
N VAL A 153 -15.88 -15.12 2.30
CA VAL A 153 -15.05 -16.23 2.77
C VAL A 153 -15.53 -16.71 4.14
N PRO A 154 -15.70 -18.02 4.35
CA PRO A 154 -16.00 -18.58 5.68
C PRO A 154 -14.96 -18.16 6.71
N ARG A 155 -15.38 -17.92 7.95
CA ARG A 155 -14.52 -17.40 9.01
C ARG A 155 -13.31 -18.29 9.33
N ASP A 156 -13.47 -19.60 9.18
CA ASP A 156 -12.40 -20.61 9.36
C ASP A 156 -11.38 -20.63 8.22
N LYS A 157 -11.67 -19.96 7.07
CA LYS A 157 -10.83 -19.90 5.88
C LYS A 157 -10.43 -18.49 5.47
N ILE A 158 -10.67 -17.51 6.36
CA ILE A 158 -10.42 -16.10 6.06
C ILE A 158 -8.93 -15.83 5.74
N GLY A 159 -8.03 -16.51 6.44
CA GLY A 159 -6.61 -16.46 6.15
C GLY A 159 -6.27 -16.95 4.75
N SER A 160 -6.89 -18.05 4.32
CA SER A 160 -6.72 -18.56 2.95
C SER A 160 -7.25 -17.57 1.91
N GLY A 161 -8.40 -16.94 2.15
CA GLY A 161 -8.96 -15.89 1.28
C GLY A 161 -8.04 -14.67 1.19
N MET A 162 -7.52 -14.19 2.31
CA MET A 162 -6.56 -13.08 2.35
C MET A 162 -5.20 -13.48 1.77
N GLY A 163 -4.81 -14.75 1.86
CA GLY A 163 -3.63 -15.28 1.18
C GLY A 163 -3.73 -15.16 -0.34
N ILE A 164 -4.89 -15.49 -0.92
CA ILE A 164 -5.14 -15.30 -2.36
C ILE A 164 -5.13 -13.80 -2.73
N PHE A 165 -5.73 -12.93 -1.92
CA PHE A 165 -5.69 -11.48 -2.10
C PHE A 165 -4.25 -10.94 -2.11
N GLY A 166 -3.42 -11.44 -1.22
CA GLY A 166 -2.02 -11.04 -1.13
C GLY A 166 -1.18 -11.38 -2.36
N ILE A 167 -1.55 -12.40 -3.15
CA ILE A 167 -0.90 -12.70 -4.43
C ILE A 167 -1.02 -11.48 -5.36
N ALA A 168 -2.23 -10.93 -5.52
CA ALA A 168 -2.44 -9.75 -6.36
C ALA A 168 -1.61 -8.55 -5.87
N LEU A 169 -1.55 -8.36 -4.54
CA LEU A 169 -0.85 -7.25 -3.91
C LEU A 169 0.67 -7.25 -4.17
N LEU A 170 1.27 -8.43 -4.27
CA LEU A 170 2.73 -8.57 -4.39
C LEU A 170 3.19 -8.85 -5.82
N VAL A 171 2.40 -9.58 -6.61
CA VAL A 171 2.77 -9.96 -7.98
C VAL A 171 2.58 -8.79 -8.96
N ALA A 172 1.55 -7.97 -8.78
CA ALA A 172 1.28 -6.84 -9.67
C ALA A 172 2.43 -5.82 -9.72
N PRO A 173 3.02 -5.34 -8.59
CA PRO A 173 4.17 -4.44 -8.62
C PRO A 173 5.41 -5.07 -9.25
N ALA A 174 5.56 -6.39 -9.15
CA ALA A 174 6.73 -7.09 -9.71
C ALA A 174 6.66 -7.22 -11.24
N ILE A 175 5.46 -7.44 -11.77
CA ILE A 175 5.23 -7.54 -13.23
C ILE A 175 5.26 -6.14 -13.88
N GLY A 176 4.81 -5.10 -13.16
CA GLY A 176 4.62 -3.75 -13.68
C GLY A 176 5.84 -3.19 -14.43
N PRO A 177 7.03 -3.15 -13.84
CA PRO A 177 8.22 -2.61 -14.51
C PRO A 177 8.62 -3.37 -15.77
N THR A 178 8.56 -4.70 -15.74
CA THR A 178 8.93 -5.54 -16.90
C THR A 178 7.92 -5.37 -18.05
N LEU A 179 6.62 -5.44 -17.73
CA LEU A 179 5.57 -5.25 -18.72
C LEU A 179 5.53 -3.81 -19.24
N GLY A 180 5.72 -2.83 -18.34
CA GLY A 180 5.78 -1.41 -18.70
C GLY A 180 6.95 -1.10 -19.59
N GLY A 181 8.14 -1.62 -19.26
CA GLY A 181 9.34 -1.47 -20.10
C GLY A 181 9.12 -2.01 -21.51
N TYR A 182 8.58 -3.24 -21.60
CA TYR A 182 8.25 -3.84 -22.90
C TYR A 182 7.26 -2.98 -23.72
N LEU A 183 6.16 -2.53 -23.10
CA LEU A 183 5.15 -1.74 -23.80
C LEU A 183 5.67 -0.36 -24.23
N VAL A 184 6.49 0.28 -23.41
CA VAL A 184 7.07 1.60 -23.71
C VAL A 184 8.13 1.52 -24.80
N GLU A 185 8.97 0.49 -24.78
CA GLU A 185 10.11 0.33 -25.70
C GLU A 185 9.68 -0.21 -27.06
N TYR A 186 8.83 -1.26 -27.10
CA TYR A 186 8.52 -2.01 -28.33
C TYR A 186 7.17 -1.68 -28.96
N VAL A 187 6.25 -1.01 -28.21
CA VAL A 187 4.92 -0.71 -28.72
C VAL A 187 4.64 0.80 -28.71
N ASN A 188 4.12 1.32 -27.63
CA ASN A 188 3.86 2.74 -27.38
C ASN A 188 3.53 2.93 -25.89
N TRP A 189 3.99 4.02 -25.26
CA TRP A 189 3.70 4.32 -23.87
C TRP A 189 2.20 4.36 -23.53
N ARG A 190 1.32 4.68 -24.46
CA ARG A 190 -0.14 4.71 -24.25
C ARG A 190 -0.71 3.33 -23.91
N TRP A 191 -0.04 2.26 -24.34
CA TRP A 191 -0.48 0.90 -24.06
C TRP A 191 -0.44 0.52 -22.59
N ILE A 192 0.33 1.25 -21.77
CA ILE A 192 0.30 1.05 -20.31
C ILE A 192 -1.09 1.33 -19.70
N PHE A 193 -1.86 2.23 -20.34
CA PHE A 193 -3.25 2.52 -19.98
C PHE A 193 -4.23 1.64 -20.74
N THR A 194 -3.97 1.39 -22.02
CA THR A 194 -4.84 0.60 -22.91
C THR A 194 -5.03 -0.84 -22.39
N ILE A 195 -4.02 -1.44 -21.79
CA ILE A 195 -4.08 -2.80 -21.22
C ILE A 195 -5.17 -2.94 -20.15
N ASN A 196 -5.50 -1.88 -19.45
CA ASN A 196 -6.52 -1.85 -18.44
C ASN A 196 -7.94 -1.99 -19.03
N LEU A 197 -8.16 -1.62 -20.30
CA LEU A 197 -9.48 -1.65 -20.92
C LEU A 197 -10.01 -3.09 -21.08
N PRO A 198 -9.33 -4.01 -21.78
CA PRO A 198 -9.82 -5.38 -21.91
C PRO A 198 -9.89 -6.10 -20.56
N ILE A 199 -8.91 -5.92 -19.67
CA ILE A 199 -8.90 -6.55 -18.34
C ILE A 199 -10.08 -6.06 -17.51
N GLY A 200 -10.34 -4.74 -17.51
CA GLY A 200 -11.43 -4.14 -16.76
C GLY A 200 -12.80 -4.52 -17.29
N VAL A 201 -12.99 -4.57 -18.61
CA VAL A 201 -14.27 -5.01 -19.22
C VAL A 201 -14.55 -6.46 -18.88
N ILE A 202 -13.57 -7.36 -19.04
CA ILE A 202 -13.70 -8.77 -18.65
C ILE A 202 -13.98 -8.87 -17.14
N GLY A 203 -13.25 -8.14 -16.32
CA GLY A 203 -13.46 -8.10 -14.87
C GLY A 203 -14.86 -7.64 -14.48
N MET A 204 -15.43 -6.62 -15.13
CA MET A 204 -16.80 -6.16 -14.90
C MET A 204 -17.85 -7.21 -15.27
N ILE A 205 -17.67 -7.89 -16.42
CA ILE A 205 -18.53 -8.97 -16.86
C ILE A 205 -18.51 -10.12 -15.84
N LEU A 206 -17.31 -10.55 -15.43
CA LEU A 206 -17.16 -11.61 -14.44
C LEU A 206 -17.74 -11.19 -13.08
N ALA A 207 -17.54 -9.92 -12.67
CA ALA A 207 -18.10 -9.39 -11.43
C ALA A 207 -19.64 -9.40 -11.45
N PHE A 208 -20.24 -9.06 -12.58
CA PHE A 208 -21.69 -9.10 -12.74
C PHE A 208 -22.29 -10.50 -12.51
N PHE A 209 -21.64 -11.55 -13.02
CA PHE A 209 -22.14 -12.92 -12.91
C PHE A 209 -21.73 -13.62 -11.61
N PHE A 210 -20.52 -13.41 -11.11
CA PHE A 210 -19.95 -14.22 -10.02
C PHE A 210 -19.97 -13.55 -8.65
N LEU A 211 -20.01 -12.20 -8.55
CA LEU A 211 -20.03 -11.56 -7.25
C LEU A 211 -21.44 -11.55 -6.65
N PRO A 212 -21.59 -11.95 -5.38
CA PRO A 212 -22.84 -11.81 -4.65
C PRO A 212 -23.09 -10.35 -4.25
N GLU A 213 -24.34 -9.95 -4.15
CA GLU A 213 -24.72 -8.64 -3.64
C GLU A 213 -24.80 -8.67 -2.10
N PHE A 214 -24.16 -7.71 -1.47
CA PHE A 214 -24.24 -7.49 -0.02
C PHE A 214 -24.74 -6.08 0.23
N GLN A 215 -25.99 -5.95 0.63
CA GLN A 215 -26.59 -4.68 1.00
C GLN A 215 -26.55 -4.48 2.51
N SER A 216 -26.28 -3.28 2.97
CA SER A 216 -26.54 -2.85 4.32
C SER A 216 -28.03 -2.48 4.46
N LYS A 217 -28.62 -2.78 5.61
CA LYS A 217 -30.09 -2.61 5.80
C LYS A 217 -30.54 -1.15 5.88
N HIS A 218 -29.68 -0.19 6.21
CA HIS A 218 -30.05 1.24 6.32
C HIS A 218 -28.80 2.12 6.06
N PRO A 219 -28.61 2.58 4.82
CA PRO A 219 -27.60 3.62 4.57
C PRO A 219 -28.11 4.93 5.18
N GLY A 220 -27.36 5.49 6.12
CA GLY A 220 -27.61 6.83 6.63
C GLY A 220 -27.39 7.91 5.55
N LYS A 221 -27.78 9.15 5.84
CA LYS A 221 -27.45 10.29 4.98
C LYS A 221 -25.93 10.42 4.87
N LEU A 222 -25.43 10.87 3.71
CA LEU A 222 -24.01 11.14 3.52
C LEU A 222 -23.56 12.23 4.50
N ASP A 223 -22.55 11.93 5.30
CA ASP A 223 -21.84 12.93 6.07
C ASP A 223 -20.91 13.74 5.15
N LEU A 224 -21.45 14.80 4.56
CA LEU A 224 -20.70 15.72 3.70
C LEU A 224 -19.57 16.42 4.48
N GLY A 225 -19.80 16.73 5.76
CA GLY A 225 -18.78 17.35 6.63
C GLY A 225 -17.59 16.43 6.84
N GLY A 226 -17.86 15.18 7.26
CA GLY A 226 -16.82 14.16 7.39
C GLY A 226 -16.11 13.84 6.07
N ALA A 227 -16.84 13.78 4.96
CA ALA A 227 -16.27 13.53 3.65
C ALA A 227 -15.31 14.64 3.19
N LEU A 228 -15.70 15.92 3.31
CA LEU A 228 -14.88 17.05 2.89
C LEU A 228 -13.66 17.24 3.81
N THR A 229 -13.86 17.10 5.13
CA THR A 229 -12.75 17.27 6.09
C THR A 229 -11.75 16.13 6.03
N SER A 230 -12.18 14.88 5.85
CA SER A 230 -11.27 13.75 5.61
C SER A 230 -10.51 13.90 4.29
N ALA A 231 -11.19 14.33 3.22
CA ALA A 231 -10.59 14.58 1.93
C ALA A 231 -9.51 15.68 2.01
N ALA A 232 -9.82 16.81 2.65
CA ALA A 232 -8.87 17.91 2.87
C ALA A 232 -7.68 17.46 3.74
N ALA A 233 -7.94 16.76 4.86
CA ALA A 233 -6.90 16.25 5.74
C ALA A 233 -5.94 15.31 5.01
N LEU A 234 -6.46 14.32 4.29
CA LEU A 234 -5.66 13.33 3.56
C LEU A 234 -4.93 13.96 2.37
N PHE A 235 -5.59 14.85 1.61
CA PHE A 235 -4.95 15.54 0.49
C PHE A 235 -3.76 16.37 0.95
N CYS A 236 -3.97 17.24 1.96
CA CYS A 236 -2.91 18.10 2.49
C CYS A 236 -1.77 17.27 3.11
N LEU A 237 -2.09 16.23 3.89
CA LEU A 237 -1.10 15.35 4.50
C LEU A 237 -0.26 14.62 3.46
N LEU A 238 -0.91 13.94 2.51
CA LEU A 238 -0.22 13.16 1.49
C LEU A 238 0.60 14.05 0.55
N LEU A 239 0.10 15.25 0.20
CA LEU A 239 0.84 16.20 -0.62
C LEU A 239 2.07 16.73 0.13
N ALA A 240 1.92 17.12 1.41
CA ALA A 240 3.04 17.55 2.24
C ALA A 240 4.12 16.48 2.37
N LEU A 241 3.72 15.22 2.62
CA LEU A 241 4.65 14.09 2.72
C LEU A 241 5.33 13.77 1.39
N THR A 242 4.63 13.89 0.26
CA THR A 242 5.17 13.55 -1.06
C THR A 242 6.12 14.64 -1.57
N LYS A 243 5.78 15.91 -1.35
CA LYS A 243 6.55 17.06 -1.88
C LYS A 243 7.46 17.74 -0.86
N GLY A 244 7.33 17.40 0.42
CA GLY A 244 8.12 18.02 1.49
C GLY A 244 9.64 17.82 1.34
N SER A 245 10.08 16.70 0.76
CA SER A 245 11.51 16.48 0.44
C SER A 245 12.00 17.37 -0.71
N ASP A 246 11.14 17.68 -1.68
CA ASP A 246 11.49 18.48 -2.87
C ASP A 246 11.46 19.98 -2.54
N TRP A 247 10.42 20.43 -1.84
CA TRP A 247 10.23 21.84 -1.48
C TRP A 247 11.07 22.25 -0.26
N GLY A 248 11.36 21.28 0.62
CA GLY A 248 11.96 21.49 1.92
C GLY A 248 10.94 21.42 3.05
N TRP A 249 11.31 20.75 4.16
CA TRP A 249 10.44 20.59 5.33
C TRP A 249 10.14 21.90 6.07
N GLY A 250 11.00 22.90 5.92
CA GLY A 250 10.82 24.25 6.47
C GLY A 250 10.16 25.24 5.49
N ASP A 251 9.82 24.82 4.28
CA ASP A 251 9.14 25.67 3.30
C ASP A 251 7.72 26.01 3.77
N GLU A 252 7.31 27.26 3.56
CA GLU A 252 6.00 27.77 3.97
C GLU A 252 4.85 26.92 3.43
N ARG A 253 4.94 26.46 2.19
CA ARG A 253 3.93 25.59 1.55
C ARG A 253 3.78 24.27 2.28
N THR A 254 4.90 23.64 2.64
CA THR A 254 4.91 22.36 3.36
C THR A 254 4.32 22.51 4.76
N ILE A 255 4.70 23.60 5.48
CA ILE A 255 4.18 23.91 6.81
C ILE A 255 2.67 24.20 6.72
N MET A 256 2.23 25.05 5.77
CA MET A 256 0.80 25.34 5.59
C MET A 256 -0.02 24.09 5.31
N LEU A 257 0.48 23.15 4.51
CA LEU A 257 -0.20 21.90 4.25
C LEU A 257 -0.31 21.02 5.50
N PHE A 258 0.73 20.95 6.34
CA PHE A 258 0.65 20.23 7.61
C PHE A 258 -0.34 20.88 8.58
N VAL A 259 -0.35 22.21 8.67
CA VAL A 259 -1.30 22.96 9.50
C VAL A 259 -2.73 22.76 9.00
N ALA A 260 -2.97 22.89 7.70
CA ALA A 260 -4.28 22.64 7.09
C ALA A 260 -4.74 21.19 7.31
N SER A 261 -3.83 20.22 7.15
CA SER A 261 -4.12 18.82 7.43
C SER A 261 -4.50 18.59 8.89
N PHE A 262 -3.76 19.16 9.82
CA PHE A 262 -4.01 19.02 11.26
C PHE A 262 -5.39 19.56 11.65
N PHE A 263 -5.72 20.78 11.25
CA PHE A 263 -7.02 21.37 11.56
C PHE A 263 -8.17 20.63 10.88
N SER A 264 -7.98 20.21 9.62
CA SER A 264 -8.98 19.39 8.91
C SER A 264 -9.18 18.03 9.58
N LEU A 265 -8.11 17.40 10.09
CA LEU A 265 -8.17 16.13 10.82
C LEU A 265 -8.88 16.30 12.18
N VAL A 266 -8.59 17.35 12.92
CA VAL A 266 -9.26 17.66 14.20
C VAL A 266 -10.76 17.87 13.96
N LEU A 267 -11.11 18.67 12.95
CA LEU A 267 -12.51 18.90 12.57
C LEU A 267 -13.19 17.59 12.11
N PHE A 268 -12.50 16.79 11.32
CA PHE A 268 -12.99 15.47 10.89
C PHE A 268 -13.30 14.58 12.09
N VAL A 269 -12.35 14.42 13.04
CA VAL A 269 -12.56 13.60 14.24
C VAL A 269 -13.73 14.11 15.06
N TYR A 270 -13.86 15.44 15.22
CA TYR A 270 -14.99 16.03 15.93
C TYR A 270 -16.33 15.70 15.26
N LEU A 271 -16.42 15.87 13.94
CA LEU A 271 -17.63 15.55 13.18
C LEU A 271 -17.98 14.06 13.24
N GLU A 272 -17.00 13.17 13.08
CA GLU A 272 -17.18 11.70 13.13
C GLU A 272 -17.64 11.20 14.51
N LEU A 273 -17.22 11.85 15.59
CA LEU A 273 -17.65 11.49 16.95
C LEU A 273 -19.04 12.03 17.29
N THR A 274 -19.50 13.09 16.62
CA THR A 274 -20.79 13.75 16.87
C THR A 274 -21.87 13.36 15.86
N ALA A 275 -21.48 12.82 14.70
CA ALA A 275 -22.43 12.42 13.66
C ALA A 275 -23.22 11.17 14.05
N ASP A 276 -24.53 11.17 13.76
CA ASP A 276 -25.40 9.99 13.93
C ASP A 276 -24.99 8.84 12.98
N ASN A 277 -24.57 9.20 11.76
CA ASN A 277 -24.13 8.27 10.72
C ASN A 277 -22.74 8.68 10.19
N PRO A 278 -21.66 8.39 10.94
CA PRO A 278 -20.30 8.77 10.57
C PRO A 278 -19.85 8.07 9.28
N LEU A 279 -19.01 8.76 8.48
CA LEU A 279 -18.44 8.23 7.24
C LEU A 279 -17.46 7.07 7.53
N LEU A 280 -16.54 7.30 8.48
CA LEU A 280 -15.56 6.33 8.96
C LEU A 280 -15.83 6.09 10.45
N ASP A 281 -16.61 5.11 10.80
CA ASP A 281 -16.96 4.87 12.21
C ASP A 281 -15.72 4.61 13.07
N LEU A 282 -15.22 5.65 13.76
CA LEU A 282 -14.03 5.56 14.62
C LEU A 282 -14.23 4.66 15.84
N ARG A 283 -15.47 4.18 16.09
CA ARG A 283 -15.76 3.20 17.16
C ARG A 283 -15.07 1.86 16.90
N VAL A 284 -14.63 1.59 15.67
CA VAL A 284 -13.81 0.39 15.36
C VAL A 284 -12.50 0.35 16.15
N PHE A 285 -11.96 1.49 16.60
CA PHE A 285 -10.79 1.54 17.46
C PHE A 285 -11.06 1.05 18.91
N LYS A 286 -12.31 0.87 19.31
CA LYS A 286 -12.67 0.20 20.57
C LYS A 286 -12.35 -1.30 20.58
N TYR A 287 -12.16 -1.89 19.39
CA TYR A 287 -11.74 -3.28 19.26
C TYR A 287 -10.21 -3.37 19.37
N PRO A 288 -9.64 -3.94 20.45
CA PRO A 288 -8.18 -3.96 20.66
C PRO A 288 -7.43 -4.63 19.52
N SER A 289 -7.99 -5.69 18.93
CA SER A 289 -7.38 -6.38 17.78
C SER A 289 -7.22 -5.45 16.58
N PHE A 290 -8.21 -4.58 16.31
CA PHE A 290 -8.16 -3.61 15.24
C PHE A 290 -7.04 -2.58 15.47
N THR A 291 -7.02 -1.99 16.66
CA THR A 291 -6.05 -0.96 17.02
C THR A 291 -4.62 -1.50 17.01
N LEU A 292 -4.37 -2.63 17.68
CA LEU A 292 -3.04 -3.25 17.73
C LEU A 292 -2.55 -3.70 16.35
N ALA A 293 -3.45 -4.26 15.54
CA ALA A 293 -3.12 -4.67 14.19
C ALA A 293 -2.78 -3.46 13.30
N ASN A 294 -3.55 -2.37 13.36
CA ASN A 294 -3.23 -1.15 12.60
C ASN A 294 -1.92 -0.50 13.07
N LEU A 295 -1.62 -0.47 14.38
CA LEU A 295 -0.30 -0.04 14.88
C LEU A 295 0.83 -0.92 14.32
N THR A 296 0.62 -2.23 14.25
CA THR A 296 1.58 -3.15 13.64
C THR A 296 1.73 -2.86 12.14
N ILE A 297 0.63 -2.62 11.41
CA ILE A 297 0.62 -2.30 9.98
C ILE A 297 1.39 -1.00 9.70
N ILE A 298 1.25 0.03 10.53
CA ILE A 298 2.01 1.30 10.38
C ILE A 298 3.50 1.00 10.28
N VAL A 299 4.02 0.27 11.25
CA VAL A 299 5.46 0.02 11.34
C VAL A 299 5.95 -0.99 10.29
N THR A 300 5.18 -2.06 10.03
CA THR A 300 5.52 -3.04 8.98
C THR A 300 5.52 -2.41 7.59
N THR A 301 4.64 -1.46 7.33
CA THR A 301 4.57 -0.75 6.05
C THR A 301 5.82 0.10 5.82
N VAL A 302 6.30 0.83 6.83
CA VAL A 302 7.58 1.55 6.75
C VAL A 302 8.73 0.58 6.43
N GLY A 303 8.80 -0.54 7.14
CA GLY A 303 9.78 -1.61 6.89
C GLY A 303 9.70 -2.19 5.47
N MET A 304 8.49 -2.37 4.96
CA MET A 304 8.25 -2.88 3.61
C MET A 304 8.77 -1.93 2.54
N PHE A 305 8.44 -0.64 2.64
CA PHE A 305 8.82 0.35 1.63
C PHE A 305 10.32 0.64 1.62
N SER A 306 11.04 0.47 2.75
CA SER A 306 12.50 0.64 2.77
C SER A 306 13.22 -0.22 1.72
N GLY A 307 12.90 -1.49 1.60
CA GLY A 307 13.55 -2.36 0.62
C GLY A 307 12.96 -2.26 -0.79
N ILE A 308 11.66 -1.94 -0.93
CA ILE A 308 11.06 -1.75 -2.26
C ILE A 308 11.62 -0.49 -2.93
N PHE A 309 11.93 0.55 -2.14
CA PHE A 309 12.39 1.83 -2.67
C PHE A 309 13.92 1.95 -2.69
N PHE A 310 14.61 1.67 -1.57
CA PHE A 310 16.05 1.95 -1.47
C PHE A 310 16.94 0.88 -2.11
N LEU A 311 16.50 -0.38 -2.21
CA LEU A 311 17.31 -1.41 -2.85
C LEU A 311 17.45 -1.18 -4.37
N PRO A 312 16.38 -0.89 -5.14
CA PRO A 312 16.54 -0.49 -6.54
C PRO A 312 17.39 0.77 -6.70
N LEU A 313 17.21 1.77 -5.82
CA LEU A 313 17.98 3.00 -5.84
C LEU A 313 19.49 2.73 -5.68
N PHE A 314 19.85 1.82 -4.77
CA PHE A 314 21.25 1.36 -4.61
C PHE A 314 21.77 0.64 -5.87
N LEU A 315 21.01 -0.30 -6.42
CA LEU A 315 21.41 -1.08 -7.59
C LEU A 315 21.62 -0.19 -8.82
N GLN A 316 20.73 0.77 -9.05
CA GLN A 316 20.79 1.66 -10.21
C GLN A 316 21.83 2.76 -10.04
N ASN A 317 21.80 3.52 -8.95
CA ASN A 317 22.65 4.71 -8.79
C ASN A 317 24.09 4.38 -8.39
N ILE A 318 24.29 3.31 -7.63
CA ILE A 318 25.61 2.97 -7.10
C ILE A 318 26.30 1.90 -7.93
N ARG A 319 25.58 0.82 -8.27
CA ARG A 319 26.14 -0.27 -9.06
C ARG A 319 26.01 -0.06 -10.57
N GLY A 320 25.23 0.93 -11.01
CA GLY A 320 25.01 1.21 -12.43
C GLY A 320 24.23 0.13 -13.17
N ILE A 321 23.46 -0.70 -12.43
CA ILE A 321 22.62 -1.76 -12.99
C ILE A 321 21.40 -1.11 -13.63
N GLY A 322 21.07 -1.47 -14.88
CA GLY A 322 19.91 -0.94 -15.58
C GLY A 322 18.58 -1.22 -14.87
N ALA A 323 17.55 -0.42 -15.16
CA ALA A 323 16.24 -0.56 -14.53
C ALA A 323 15.62 -1.94 -14.80
N MET A 324 15.72 -2.45 -16.02
CA MET A 324 15.21 -3.78 -16.39
C MET A 324 15.94 -4.89 -15.62
N GLU A 325 17.28 -4.84 -15.56
CA GLU A 325 18.09 -5.81 -14.85
C GLU A 325 17.82 -5.77 -13.34
N THR A 326 17.65 -4.56 -12.76
CA THR A 326 17.21 -4.39 -11.38
C THR A 326 15.85 -5.05 -11.13
N GLY A 327 14.90 -4.88 -12.05
CA GLY A 327 13.59 -5.54 -11.99
C GLY A 327 13.71 -7.07 -12.00
N LEU A 328 14.55 -7.62 -12.87
CA LEU A 328 14.83 -9.05 -12.95
C LEU A 328 15.49 -9.60 -11.67
N LEU A 329 16.37 -8.82 -11.03
CA LEU A 329 16.96 -9.19 -9.74
C LEU A 329 15.94 -9.19 -8.59
N MET A 330 14.92 -8.35 -8.65
CA MET A 330 13.86 -8.28 -7.62
C MET A 330 12.73 -9.28 -7.86
N MET A 331 12.53 -9.72 -9.10
CA MET A 331 11.44 -10.62 -9.50
C MET A 331 11.39 -11.93 -8.69
N PRO A 332 12.50 -12.64 -8.41
CA PRO A 332 12.47 -13.86 -7.62
C PRO A 332 11.89 -13.66 -6.22
N GLY A 333 12.19 -12.53 -5.57
CA GLY A 333 11.61 -12.18 -4.27
C GLY A 333 10.10 -12.00 -4.31
N ALA A 334 9.60 -11.35 -5.36
CA ALA A 334 8.17 -11.17 -5.55
C ALA A 334 7.45 -12.49 -5.86
N LEU A 335 8.06 -13.38 -6.68
CA LEU A 335 7.54 -14.72 -6.94
C LEU A 335 7.47 -15.55 -5.66
N VAL A 336 8.54 -15.55 -4.85
CA VAL A 336 8.54 -16.21 -3.54
C VAL A 336 7.45 -15.66 -2.64
N SER A 337 7.27 -14.32 -2.59
CA SER A 337 6.18 -13.70 -1.82
C SER A 337 4.82 -14.22 -2.26
N GLY A 338 4.55 -14.26 -3.55
CA GLY A 338 3.28 -14.76 -4.11
C GLY A 338 3.03 -16.23 -3.74
N LEU A 339 4.05 -17.08 -3.86
CA LEU A 339 3.96 -18.51 -3.52
C LEU A 339 3.76 -18.75 -2.01
N MET A 340 4.32 -17.89 -1.16
CA MET A 340 4.18 -18.00 0.29
C MET A 340 2.79 -17.56 0.79
N MET A 341 2.07 -16.70 0.08
CA MET A 341 0.79 -16.16 0.51
C MET A 341 -0.26 -17.23 0.86
N PRO A 342 -0.57 -18.22 -0.01
CA PRO A 342 -1.54 -19.26 0.34
C PRO A 342 -1.08 -20.14 1.52
N LEU A 343 0.23 -20.35 1.67
CA LEU A 343 0.80 -21.10 2.79
C LEU A 343 0.58 -20.33 4.11
N ILE A 344 0.89 -19.04 4.11
CA ILE A 344 0.72 -18.16 5.27
C ILE A 344 -0.76 -18.05 5.63
N GLY A 345 -1.67 -18.00 4.63
CA GLY A 345 -3.10 -18.02 4.86
C GLY A 345 -3.56 -19.27 5.63
N ARG A 346 -3.10 -20.45 5.22
CA ARG A 346 -3.39 -21.72 5.93
C ARG A 346 -2.77 -21.76 7.32
N LEU A 347 -1.55 -21.25 7.47
CA LEU A 347 -0.90 -21.15 8.78
C LEU A 347 -1.67 -20.20 9.71
N PHE A 348 -2.19 -19.07 9.16
CA PHE A 348 -3.05 -18.16 9.90
C PHE A 348 -4.32 -18.83 10.38
N ASP A 349 -5.01 -19.58 9.51
CA ASP A 349 -6.23 -20.30 9.88
C ASP A 349 -5.97 -21.33 10.98
N ARG A 350 -4.74 -21.90 11.06
CA ARG A 350 -4.35 -22.90 12.06
C ARG A 350 -3.81 -22.32 13.36
N PHE A 351 -2.93 -21.33 13.28
CA PHE A 351 -2.15 -20.82 14.44
C PHE A 351 -2.58 -19.42 14.90
N GLY A 352 -3.40 -18.73 14.10
CA GLY A 352 -3.81 -17.36 14.35
C GLY A 352 -2.73 -16.32 14.03
N PRO A 353 -3.01 -15.01 14.23
CA PRO A 353 -2.15 -13.92 13.81
C PRO A 353 -0.85 -13.78 14.59
N ARG A 354 -0.93 -13.88 15.92
CA ARG A 354 0.18 -13.50 16.82
C ARG A 354 1.50 -14.21 16.53
N PRO A 355 1.60 -15.56 16.46
CA PRO A 355 2.89 -16.22 16.24
C PRO A 355 3.46 -15.91 14.86
N LEU A 356 2.62 -15.77 13.84
CA LEU A 356 3.07 -15.48 12.48
C LEU A 356 3.61 -14.07 12.34
N VAL A 357 2.90 -13.08 12.92
CA VAL A 357 3.35 -11.67 12.92
C VAL A 357 4.68 -11.53 13.66
N LEU A 358 4.79 -12.13 14.84
CA LEU A 358 6.03 -12.07 15.64
C LEU A 358 7.21 -12.70 14.92
N LEU A 359 7.02 -13.90 14.33
CA LEU A 359 8.06 -14.56 13.55
C LEU A 359 8.42 -13.74 12.31
N GLY A 360 7.41 -13.24 11.57
CA GLY A 360 7.60 -12.40 10.41
C GLY A 360 8.37 -11.13 10.71
N LEU A 361 8.01 -10.41 11.79
CA LEU A 361 8.70 -9.19 12.20
C LEU A 361 10.14 -9.46 12.65
N ALA A 362 10.38 -10.52 13.43
CA ALA A 362 11.73 -10.89 13.85
C ALA A 362 12.62 -11.20 12.65
N MET A 363 12.14 -12.00 11.70
CA MET A 363 12.86 -12.33 10.47
C MET A 363 13.04 -11.11 9.57
N LEU A 364 12.02 -10.21 9.48
CA LEU A 364 12.10 -8.96 8.72
C LEU A 364 13.16 -8.03 9.30
N THR A 365 13.25 -7.94 10.62
CA THR A 365 14.31 -7.19 11.30
C THR A 365 15.68 -7.72 10.92
N VAL A 366 15.89 -9.03 10.99
CA VAL A 366 17.17 -9.66 10.65
C VAL A 366 17.56 -9.38 9.20
N ILE A 367 16.67 -9.62 8.24
CA ILE A 367 17.00 -9.40 6.81
C ILE A 367 17.22 -7.93 6.49
N THR A 368 16.43 -7.03 7.10
CA THR A 368 16.60 -5.58 6.92
C THR A 368 17.94 -5.12 7.51
N PHE A 369 18.35 -5.68 8.64
CA PHE A 369 19.67 -5.42 9.23
C PHE A 369 20.82 -6.00 8.38
N LEU A 370 20.64 -7.14 7.73
CA LEU A 370 21.63 -7.69 6.80
C LEU A 370 21.86 -6.79 5.58
N PHE A 371 20.84 -6.06 5.12
CA PHE A 371 20.99 -5.11 4.01
C PHE A 371 21.95 -3.96 4.30
N ARG A 372 22.27 -3.66 5.57
CA ARG A 372 23.34 -2.71 5.92
C ARG A 372 24.71 -3.09 5.37
N ASN A 373 24.94 -4.36 5.04
CA ASN A 373 26.21 -4.84 4.52
C ASN A 373 26.29 -4.78 2.97
N LEU A 374 25.32 -4.13 2.31
CA LEU A 374 25.34 -3.90 0.88
C LEU A 374 26.49 -2.95 0.53
N ASN A 375 27.38 -3.40 -0.35
CA ASN A 375 28.51 -2.61 -0.84
C ASN A 375 28.75 -2.88 -2.33
N LEU A 376 29.70 -2.16 -2.92
CA LEU A 376 30.05 -2.31 -4.32
C LEU A 376 30.59 -3.72 -4.67
N ALA A 377 31.19 -4.41 -3.71
CA ALA A 377 31.77 -5.75 -3.88
C ALA A 377 30.75 -6.88 -3.60
N THR A 378 29.56 -6.59 -3.06
CA THR A 378 28.55 -7.62 -2.77
C THR A 378 28.14 -8.34 -4.06
N ALA A 379 28.30 -9.66 -4.12
CA ALA A 379 27.92 -10.44 -5.28
C ALA A 379 26.43 -10.30 -5.59
N THR A 380 26.05 -10.20 -6.86
CA THR A 380 24.65 -10.07 -7.31
C THR A 380 23.80 -11.27 -6.85
N SER A 381 24.40 -12.48 -6.83
CA SER A 381 23.76 -13.69 -6.29
C SER A 381 23.39 -13.56 -4.80
N THR A 382 24.25 -12.92 -4.00
CA THR A 382 23.97 -12.65 -2.58
C THR A 382 22.78 -11.70 -2.42
N VAL A 383 22.74 -10.61 -3.21
CA VAL A 383 21.61 -9.68 -3.21
C VAL A 383 20.32 -10.42 -3.58
N MET A 384 20.35 -11.26 -4.61
CA MET A 384 19.21 -12.06 -5.05
C MET A 384 18.68 -12.99 -3.94
N VAL A 385 19.57 -13.71 -3.24
CA VAL A 385 19.21 -14.57 -2.10
C VAL A 385 18.56 -13.75 -0.98
N TRP A 386 19.12 -12.59 -0.65
CA TRP A 386 18.54 -11.71 0.37
C TRP A 386 17.15 -11.18 -0.04
N VAL A 387 16.96 -10.83 -1.32
CA VAL A 387 15.68 -10.41 -1.86
C VAL A 387 14.65 -11.56 -1.82
N MET A 388 15.06 -12.79 -2.14
CA MET A 388 14.19 -13.98 -2.02
C MET A 388 13.78 -14.23 -0.57
N PHE A 389 14.73 -14.18 0.37
CA PHE A 389 14.45 -14.34 1.80
C PHE A 389 13.49 -13.25 2.32
N ARG A 390 13.74 -11.99 1.93
CA ARG A 390 12.82 -10.89 2.24
C ARG A 390 11.43 -11.13 1.66
N GLY A 391 11.35 -11.63 0.42
CA GLY A 391 10.10 -11.99 -0.24
C GLY A 391 9.31 -13.07 0.50
N MET A 392 9.98 -14.00 1.18
CA MET A 392 9.34 -15.00 2.04
C MET A 392 8.79 -14.38 3.33
N VAL A 393 9.50 -13.40 3.89
CA VAL A 393 9.23 -12.86 5.23
C VAL A 393 8.17 -11.77 5.24
N LEU A 394 8.14 -10.90 4.20
CA LEU A 394 7.19 -9.80 4.11
C LEU A 394 5.72 -10.21 4.24
N PRO A 395 5.25 -11.25 3.51
CA PRO A 395 3.88 -11.73 3.66
C PRO A 395 3.59 -12.24 5.07
N LEU A 396 4.58 -12.86 5.72
CA LEU A 396 4.44 -13.43 7.06
C LEU A 396 4.23 -12.35 8.13
N ALA A 397 4.80 -11.16 7.95
CA ALA A 397 4.59 -10.03 8.85
C ALA A 397 3.28 -9.27 8.54
N ASN A 398 3.00 -9.02 7.26
CA ASN A 398 1.96 -8.06 6.83
C ASN A 398 0.56 -8.70 6.75
N MET A 399 0.41 -9.84 6.05
CA MET A 399 -0.90 -10.45 5.78
C MET A 399 -1.63 -10.86 7.08
N PRO A 400 -0.99 -11.54 8.07
CA PRO A 400 -1.66 -11.88 9.31
C PRO A 400 -2.04 -10.65 10.15
N ALA A 401 -1.27 -9.55 10.10
CA ALA A 401 -1.61 -8.29 10.75
C ALA A 401 -2.86 -7.66 10.13
N GLN A 402 -2.92 -7.56 8.78
CA GLN A 402 -4.11 -7.05 8.07
C GLN A 402 -5.35 -7.89 8.37
N THR A 403 -5.20 -9.22 8.39
CA THR A 403 -6.32 -10.13 8.69
C THR A 403 -6.78 -9.97 10.13
N ALA A 404 -5.85 -9.86 11.10
CA ALA A 404 -6.16 -9.66 12.50
C ALA A 404 -6.97 -8.38 12.78
N ALA A 405 -6.74 -7.32 12.00
CA ALA A 405 -7.49 -6.07 12.10
C ALA A 405 -9.01 -6.28 11.94
N MET A 406 -9.43 -7.27 11.16
CA MET A 406 -10.85 -7.46 10.79
C MET A 406 -11.55 -8.58 11.57
N VAL A 407 -10.80 -9.46 12.27
CA VAL A 407 -11.36 -10.70 12.89
C VAL A 407 -12.46 -10.42 13.90
N ASP A 408 -12.32 -9.38 14.73
CA ASP A 408 -13.28 -9.04 15.79
C ASP A 408 -14.30 -7.98 15.37
N ILE A 409 -14.20 -7.46 14.15
CA ILE A 409 -15.07 -6.40 13.66
C ILE A 409 -16.44 -6.98 13.27
N PRO A 410 -17.56 -6.39 13.72
CA PRO A 410 -18.91 -6.75 13.26
C PRO A 410 -19.02 -6.62 11.74
N THR A 411 -19.84 -7.49 11.14
CA THR A 411 -20.01 -7.57 9.67
C THR A 411 -20.47 -6.23 9.08
N GLU A 412 -21.26 -5.47 9.82
CA GLU A 412 -21.80 -4.16 9.44
C GLU A 412 -20.71 -3.10 9.31
N LEU A 413 -19.65 -3.20 10.12
CA LEU A 413 -18.54 -2.23 10.17
C LEU A 413 -17.35 -2.62 9.28
N ILE A 414 -17.33 -3.82 8.67
CA ILE A 414 -16.21 -4.31 7.88
C ILE A 414 -15.83 -3.34 6.75
N GLY A 415 -16.80 -2.76 6.05
CA GLY A 415 -16.53 -1.80 4.97
C GLY A 415 -15.78 -0.57 5.45
N ARG A 416 -16.22 0.02 6.56
CA ARG A 416 -15.60 1.20 7.18
C ARG A 416 -14.23 0.87 7.78
N ALA A 417 -14.11 -0.26 8.48
CA ALA A 417 -12.84 -0.75 9.01
C ALA A 417 -11.82 -1.02 7.90
N SER A 418 -12.26 -1.61 6.78
CA SER A 418 -11.42 -1.83 5.59
C SER A 418 -10.92 -0.50 5.00
N ALA A 419 -11.79 0.52 4.89
CA ALA A 419 -11.39 1.85 4.44
C ALA A 419 -10.33 2.46 5.37
N ILE A 420 -10.53 2.42 6.69
CA ILE A 420 -9.56 2.93 7.69
C ILE A 420 -8.22 2.22 7.56
N THR A 421 -8.20 0.88 7.48
CA THR A 421 -6.95 0.12 7.34
C THR A 421 -6.21 0.47 6.05
N ASN A 422 -6.93 0.70 4.94
CA ASN A 422 -6.32 1.17 3.69
C ASN A 422 -5.75 2.59 3.81
N ILE A 423 -6.45 3.51 4.50
CA ILE A 423 -5.94 4.86 4.78
C ILE A 423 -4.67 4.78 5.61
N VAL A 424 -4.70 4.01 6.70
CA VAL A 424 -3.53 3.78 7.57
C VAL A 424 -2.34 3.27 6.75
N GLY A 425 -2.53 2.26 5.90
CA GLY A 425 -1.48 1.75 5.03
C GLY A 425 -0.91 2.81 4.08
N ARG A 426 -1.76 3.62 3.44
CA ARG A 426 -1.32 4.68 2.51
C ARG A 426 -0.56 5.80 3.21
N VAL A 427 -1.10 6.31 4.32
CA VAL A 427 -0.43 7.36 5.11
C VAL A 427 0.90 6.85 5.64
N SER A 428 0.94 5.61 6.13
CA SER A 428 2.18 4.98 6.63
C SER A 428 3.23 4.79 5.55
N SER A 429 2.83 4.44 4.32
CA SER A 429 3.76 4.29 3.20
C SER A 429 4.36 5.65 2.80
N SER A 430 3.53 6.68 2.65
CA SER A 430 4.00 8.03 2.31
C SER A 430 4.89 8.61 3.42
N PHE A 431 4.48 8.46 4.68
CA PHE A 431 5.28 8.88 5.84
C PHE A 431 6.62 8.14 5.89
N GLY A 432 6.62 6.81 5.71
CA GLY A 432 7.82 6.00 5.72
C GLY A 432 8.82 6.42 4.64
N ILE A 433 8.34 6.60 3.40
CA ILE A 433 9.18 7.06 2.28
C ILE A 433 9.74 8.45 2.59
N ALA A 434 8.91 9.39 3.03
CA ALA A 434 9.30 10.77 3.33
C ALA A 434 10.39 10.83 4.41
N VAL A 435 10.18 10.14 5.55
CA VAL A 435 11.14 10.12 6.67
C VAL A 435 12.45 9.43 6.26
N LEU A 436 12.37 8.28 5.61
CA LEU A 436 13.58 7.52 5.24
C LEU A 436 14.37 8.22 4.13
N THR A 437 13.71 8.88 3.16
CA THR A 437 14.39 9.68 2.12
C THR A 437 15.07 10.91 2.74
N SER A 438 14.40 11.62 3.65
CA SER A 438 15.02 12.75 4.37
C SER A 438 16.21 12.31 5.20
N MET A 439 16.09 11.16 5.86
CA MET A 439 17.21 10.55 6.59
C MET A 439 18.36 10.21 5.65
N LEU A 440 18.08 9.60 4.49
CA LEU A 440 19.10 9.29 3.48
C LEU A 440 19.86 10.54 3.06
N THR A 441 19.14 11.62 2.70
CA THR A 441 19.75 12.88 2.26
C THR A 441 20.58 13.52 3.37
N ALA A 442 20.08 13.59 4.59
CA ALA A 442 20.79 14.14 5.73
C ALA A 442 22.05 13.32 6.07
N ARG A 443 21.95 11.99 6.09
CA ARG A 443 23.08 11.10 6.35
C ARG A 443 24.10 11.13 5.23
N GLN A 444 23.68 11.21 3.97
CA GLN A 444 24.57 11.37 2.83
C GLN A 444 25.40 12.67 2.93
N ALA A 445 24.79 13.78 3.35
CA ALA A 445 25.49 15.03 3.58
C ALA A 445 26.53 14.91 4.72
N ILE A 446 26.16 14.26 5.83
CA ILE A 446 27.06 14.04 6.98
C ILE A 446 28.23 13.14 6.59
N HIS A 447 27.98 12.00 5.93
CA HIS A 447 29.03 11.07 5.50
C HIS A 447 29.91 11.71 4.41
N GLY A 448 29.31 12.49 3.49
CA GLY A 448 30.03 13.24 2.48
C GLY A 448 31.00 14.25 3.10
N ALA A 449 30.54 15.03 4.07
CA ALA A 449 31.39 15.96 4.79
C ALA A 449 32.53 15.23 5.54
N ARG A 450 32.24 14.14 6.25
CA ARG A 450 33.26 13.34 6.94
C ARG A 450 34.31 12.77 5.98
N LEU A 451 33.89 12.23 4.85
CA LEU A 451 34.82 11.70 3.83
C LEU A 451 35.63 12.82 3.20
N ALA A 452 35.03 13.99 2.92
CA ALA A 452 35.74 15.16 2.40
C ALA A 452 36.88 15.62 3.34
N TRP A 453 36.65 15.54 4.66
CA TRP A 453 37.70 15.85 5.65
C TRP A 453 38.92 14.88 5.61
N THR A 454 38.71 13.65 5.17
CA THR A 454 39.83 12.66 5.01
C THR A 454 40.51 12.80 3.66
N VAL A 455 39.86 13.38 2.65
CA VAL A 455 40.32 13.55 1.27
C VAL A 455 40.82 14.99 1.08
N THR A 456 41.86 15.36 1.80
CA THR A 456 42.47 16.69 1.73
C THR A 456 43.83 16.67 1.00
N ALA A 457 44.26 17.83 0.54
CA ALA A 457 45.58 18.00 -0.06
C ALA A 457 46.74 17.68 0.93
N ALA A 458 46.48 17.72 2.23
CA ALA A 458 47.43 17.34 3.26
C ALA A 458 47.56 15.81 3.44
N ASN A 459 46.63 15.02 2.89
CA ASN A 459 46.68 13.55 3.00
C ASN A 459 47.57 12.96 1.87
N PRO A 460 48.70 12.32 2.21
CA PRO A 460 49.64 11.79 1.22
C PRO A 460 49.01 10.73 0.29
N ALA A 461 48.08 9.91 0.80
CA ALA A 461 47.41 8.90 0.00
C ALA A 461 46.49 9.53 -1.05
N THR A 462 45.78 10.63 -0.70
CA THR A 462 44.98 11.41 -1.64
C THR A 462 45.81 12.00 -2.75
N MET A 463 46.97 12.60 -2.40
CA MET A 463 47.88 13.20 -3.38
C MET A 463 48.51 12.16 -4.29
N GLN A 464 48.93 11.01 -3.75
CA GLN A 464 49.42 9.89 -4.55
C GLN A 464 48.38 9.34 -5.52
N PHE A 465 47.11 9.18 -5.05
CA PHE A 465 46.02 8.76 -5.92
C PHE A 465 45.79 9.77 -7.04
N LEU A 466 45.66 11.07 -6.70
CA LEU A 466 45.46 12.14 -7.69
C LEU A 466 46.58 12.24 -8.70
N SER A 467 47.87 12.13 -8.26
CA SER A 467 49.00 12.17 -9.18
C SER A 467 49.05 10.99 -10.12
N ARG A 468 48.85 9.74 -9.61
CA ARG A 468 48.80 8.52 -10.42
C ARG A 468 47.62 8.55 -11.41
N ALA A 469 46.41 8.91 -10.94
CA ALA A 469 45.23 9.02 -11.79
C ALA A 469 45.39 10.11 -12.84
N ALA A 470 45.94 11.29 -12.48
CA ALA A 470 46.17 12.38 -13.42
C ALA A 470 47.17 11.96 -14.52
N SER A 471 48.26 11.27 -14.16
CA SER A 471 49.28 10.77 -15.11
C SER A 471 48.65 9.74 -16.07
N ALA A 472 47.85 8.80 -15.55
CA ALA A 472 47.17 7.77 -16.35
C ALA A 472 46.08 8.36 -17.31
N LEU A 473 45.52 9.53 -16.98
CA LEU A 473 44.47 10.21 -17.74
C LEU A 473 44.97 11.32 -18.65
N GLY A 474 46.24 11.27 -19.04
CA GLY A 474 46.87 12.15 -20.03
C GLY A 474 47.66 13.33 -19.45
N GLY A 475 47.83 13.39 -18.11
CA GLY A 475 48.67 14.40 -17.44
C GLY A 475 48.12 15.83 -17.47
N GLY A 476 48.93 16.77 -16.99
CA GLY A 476 48.59 18.21 -17.01
C GLY A 476 47.34 18.61 -16.21
N SER A 477 46.81 19.77 -16.51
CA SER A 477 45.60 20.32 -15.84
C SER A 477 44.35 19.51 -16.17
N ARG A 478 44.21 18.98 -17.38
CA ARG A 478 43.07 18.15 -17.82
C ARG A 478 43.03 16.82 -17.07
N GLY A 479 44.16 16.10 -16.97
CA GLY A 479 44.26 14.85 -16.22
C GLY A 479 43.97 15.03 -14.73
N LYS A 480 44.44 16.15 -14.13
CA LYS A 480 44.11 16.50 -12.73
C LYS A 480 42.60 16.77 -12.55
N GLY A 481 41.96 17.50 -13.46
CA GLY A 481 40.53 17.76 -13.41
C GLY A 481 39.68 16.49 -13.46
N ILE A 482 40.03 15.54 -14.37
CA ILE A 482 39.34 14.26 -14.48
C ILE A 482 39.57 13.39 -13.23
N ALA A 483 40.82 13.34 -12.70
CA ALA A 483 41.13 12.61 -11.48
C ALA A 483 40.36 13.15 -10.26
N LEU A 484 40.22 14.49 -10.15
CA LEU A 484 39.41 15.13 -9.09
C LEU A 484 37.92 14.81 -9.22
N ALA A 485 37.39 14.87 -10.44
CA ALA A 485 35.97 14.49 -10.69
C ALA A 485 35.70 13.02 -10.34
N PHE A 486 36.67 12.12 -10.68
CA PHE A 486 36.58 10.71 -10.30
C PHE A 486 36.59 10.52 -8.77
N LEU A 487 37.44 11.24 -8.07
CA LEU A 487 37.55 11.21 -6.61
C LEU A 487 36.26 11.74 -5.96
N GLN A 488 35.71 12.87 -6.44
CA GLN A 488 34.42 13.41 -6.00
C GLN A 488 33.28 12.40 -6.23
N GLY A 489 33.22 11.76 -7.40
CA GLY A 489 32.27 10.71 -7.70
C GLY A 489 32.39 9.51 -6.75
N THR A 490 33.62 9.12 -6.37
CA THR A 490 33.87 8.03 -5.42
C THR A 490 33.39 8.41 -4.01
N VAL A 491 33.71 9.62 -3.54
CA VAL A 491 33.23 10.14 -2.26
C VAL A 491 31.70 10.20 -2.24
N ALA A 492 31.06 10.68 -3.30
CA ALA A 492 29.61 10.71 -3.41
C ALA A 492 28.98 9.31 -3.34
N LYS A 493 29.57 8.33 -4.05
CA LYS A 493 29.10 6.93 -3.99
C LYS A 493 29.28 6.32 -2.60
N MET A 494 30.43 6.51 -1.96
CA MET A 494 30.68 5.97 -0.62
C MET A 494 29.77 6.62 0.44
N SER A 495 29.56 7.94 0.36
CA SER A 495 28.64 8.63 1.28
C SER A 495 27.20 8.14 1.11
N PHE A 496 26.78 7.84 -0.11
CA PHE A 496 25.46 7.28 -0.37
C PHE A 496 25.32 5.85 0.18
N VAL A 497 26.33 4.98 0.01
CA VAL A 497 26.35 3.62 0.57
C VAL A 497 26.23 3.67 2.09
N ASN A 498 27.05 4.48 2.78
CA ASN A 498 27.01 4.63 4.23
C ASN A 498 25.66 5.19 4.70
N ALA A 499 25.05 6.10 3.94
CA ALA A 499 23.74 6.66 4.26
C ALA A 499 22.61 5.62 4.10
N ILE A 500 22.69 4.77 3.08
CA ILE A 500 21.74 3.65 2.91
C ILE A 500 21.87 2.63 4.06
N ASP A 501 23.09 2.35 4.52
CA ASP A 501 23.32 1.47 5.67
C ASP A 501 22.62 2.02 6.92
N ASP A 502 22.76 3.33 7.19
CA ASP A 502 22.06 4.01 8.29
C ASP A 502 20.52 3.91 8.15
N VAL A 503 19.99 4.04 6.94
CA VAL A 503 18.56 3.89 6.65
C VAL A 503 18.08 2.46 6.94
N PHE A 504 18.83 1.44 6.55
CA PHE A 504 18.47 0.05 6.86
C PHE A 504 18.57 -0.25 8.36
N ILE A 505 19.54 0.31 9.08
CA ILE A 505 19.64 0.19 10.54
C ILE A 505 18.41 0.84 11.20
N ALA A 506 18.07 2.06 10.82
CA ALA A 506 16.89 2.74 11.36
C ALA A 506 15.60 1.96 11.06
N THR A 507 15.46 1.45 9.84
CA THR A 507 14.30 0.62 9.46
C THR A 507 14.24 -0.66 10.28
N ALA A 508 15.36 -1.32 10.53
CA ALA A 508 15.41 -2.51 11.39
C ALA A 508 14.97 -2.16 12.83
N ALA A 509 15.41 -1.01 13.37
CA ALA A 509 14.97 -0.53 14.67
C ALA A 509 13.44 -0.26 14.70
N PHE A 510 12.88 0.34 13.65
CA PHE A 510 11.42 0.52 13.52
C PHE A 510 10.69 -0.83 13.50
N THR A 511 11.21 -1.86 12.80
CA THR A 511 10.56 -3.17 12.79
C THR A 511 10.62 -3.88 14.15
N VAL A 512 11.62 -3.61 14.98
CA VAL A 512 11.65 -4.07 16.38
C VAL A 512 10.52 -3.41 17.19
N ILE A 513 10.26 -2.12 17.00
CA ILE A 513 9.15 -1.43 17.69
C ILE A 513 7.80 -2.09 17.37
N ALA A 514 7.62 -2.60 16.14
CA ALA A 514 6.40 -3.30 15.76
C ALA A 514 6.14 -4.60 16.56
N LEU A 515 7.17 -5.19 17.15
CA LEU A 515 6.98 -6.36 18.02
C LEU A 515 6.13 -6.04 19.26
N VAL A 516 6.19 -4.81 19.76
CA VAL A 516 5.43 -4.41 20.96
C VAL A 516 3.92 -4.60 20.75
N PRO A 517 3.25 -3.93 19.79
CA PRO A 517 1.82 -4.18 19.57
C PRO A 517 1.53 -5.61 19.10
N ALA A 518 2.44 -6.25 18.38
CA ALA A 518 2.26 -7.62 17.88
C ALA A 518 2.19 -8.67 19.03
N VAL A 519 2.90 -8.46 20.13
CA VAL A 519 2.83 -9.34 21.31
C VAL A 519 1.44 -9.37 21.93
N PHE A 520 0.69 -8.27 21.83
CA PHE A 520 -0.65 -8.17 22.41
C PHE A 520 -1.76 -8.62 21.44
N LEU A 521 -1.45 -9.01 20.21
CA LEU A 521 -2.44 -9.62 19.32
C LEU A 521 -2.98 -10.93 19.89
N LYS A 522 -4.24 -11.26 19.61
CA LYS A 522 -4.86 -12.51 20.09
C LYS A 522 -4.14 -13.75 19.57
N LYS A 523 -4.03 -14.78 20.41
CA LYS A 523 -3.28 -16.02 20.12
C LYS A 523 -3.94 -16.94 19.07
N GLY A 524 -5.23 -16.81 18.78
CA GLY A 524 -5.90 -17.72 17.86
C GLY A 524 -7.31 -17.28 17.49
N VAL A 525 -7.76 -17.75 16.34
CA VAL A 525 -9.17 -17.70 15.92
C VAL A 525 -9.85 -18.92 16.55
N ASN A 526 -10.06 -18.91 17.89
CA ASN A 526 -10.77 -19.99 18.55
C ASN A 526 -12.26 -19.97 18.16
N GLY A 527 -12.61 -20.70 17.12
CA GLY A 527 -14.01 -21.01 16.78
C GLY A 527 -14.77 -21.78 17.87
N LYS A 528 -14.09 -22.27 18.90
CA LYS A 528 -14.70 -23.01 20.02
C LYS A 528 -15.17 -22.14 21.21
N ALA A 529 -14.67 -20.93 21.37
CA ALA A 529 -15.04 -20.08 22.51
C ALA A 529 -16.34 -19.28 22.33
N ARG A 530 -16.94 -19.23 21.15
CA ARG A 530 -18.20 -18.51 20.88
C ARG A 530 -19.46 -19.39 20.88
N GLY A 531 -19.32 -20.71 20.91
CA GLY A 531 -20.45 -21.64 21.12
C GLY A 531 -20.97 -21.64 22.56
N ALA A 532 -20.15 -21.22 23.54
CA ALA A 532 -20.54 -21.17 24.94
C ALA A 532 -21.22 -19.84 25.37
N ALA A 533 -20.98 -18.74 24.66
CA ALA A 533 -21.54 -17.41 24.99
C ALA A 533 -22.88 -17.11 24.31
N VAL A 534 -23.42 -18.02 23.51
CA VAL A 534 -24.77 -17.91 22.88
C VAL A 534 -25.75 -18.89 23.52
N ALA A 535 -25.27 -19.67 24.51
CA ALA A 535 -26.08 -20.65 25.26
C ALA A 535 -26.35 -20.20 26.71
N GLU A 536 -25.99 -19.02 27.12
CA GLU A 536 -26.44 -18.28 28.29
C GLU A 536 -27.21 -17.02 27.84
#